data_0f5179256adeb8f630cdbd578c34a31a
#
_entry.id   0f5179256adeb8f630cdbd578c34a31a
#
_cell.length_a   1.000
_cell.length_b   1.000
_cell.length_c   1.000
_cell.angle_alpha   90.00
_cell.angle_beta   90.00
_cell.angle_gamma   90.00
#
_symmetry.space_group_name_H-M   'P 1'
#
loop_
_entity.id
_entity.type
_entity.pdbx_description
1 polymer ?
#
loop_
_entity_poly.entity_id
_entity_poly.type
_entity_poly.pdbx_seq_one_letter_code
_entity_poly.pdbx_strand_id
1 'polypeptide(L)'
;MNYLNTMKRKSFLRSLGFASGAVISAPIFAASSVAQMSNKPAAGQGGCSLVPSETPGPFPLDLSDNTFFFRQDITEGRPGIRVIQRMRVVGVENCLPMPNLRVNIWACDVEGDYSGYSAFGSEGQTYMRGYQITDDNGDVEFISILPGWYPGRVVHMHFQVHVSTSFAAVSQFTWPHQEAVDIATNNPTIHAQGPDPMTPEVDGAFIDGYEHQLATLIWDEVLQSYVSDIEVAVEGAGVNGVGYLEREAAKVFSLGDPTPNPLSLHSNVSLNLLASSDVDVSIYAISGRRVYEKALGTMQEGNHQIALQPGSQKLAPGAYVFQINVLSSGRVHHDVKRFVVN
;
A
#
# COMPACT_ATOMS: atom_id res chain seq x y z
N MET A 1 49.67 3.01 21.83
CA MET A 1 49.37 3.99 22.91
C MET A 1 48.03 4.58 22.64
N ASN A 2 47.10 4.27 23.55
CA ASN A 2 45.68 4.63 23.53
C ASN A 2 45.43 6.13 23.55
N TYR A 3 44.33 6.60 22.94
CA TYR A 3 43.33 7.46 23.61
C TYR A 3 41.99 7.45 22.83
N LEU A 4 41.05 6.68 23.34
CA LEU A 4 39.63 6.81 23.13
C LEU A 4 39.14 8.06 23.87
N ASN A 5 38.39 8.94 23.22
CA ASN A 5 37.69 10.01 23.88
C ASN A 5 36.16 9.86 23.64
N THR A 6 35.52 9.31 24.65
CA THR A 6 34.05 9.21 24.78
C THR A 6 33.48 10.59 25.12
N MET A 7 32.69 11.16 24.22
CA MET A 7 31.85 12.34 24.51
C MET A 7 30.57 11.94 25.23
N LYS A 8 30.41 12.43 26.46
CA LYS A 8 29.24 12.23 27.33
C LYS A 8 28.06 13.11 26.89
N ARG A 9 26.90 12.49 26.70
CA ARG A 9 25.57 13.07 26.44
C ARG A 9 24.99 13.85 27.63
N LYS A 10 25.60 14.87 28.17
CA LYS A 10 25.04 15.61 29.33
C LYS A 10 25.40 17.10 29.37
N SER A 11 25.23 17.85 28.28
CA SER A 11 25.39 19.30 28.36
C SER A 11 24.54 20.13 27.40
N PHE A 12 23.35 19.64 26.98
CA PHE A 12 22.46 20.43 26.10
C PHE A 12 21.15 20.90 26.77
N LEU A 13 21.03 20.79 28.07
CA LEU A 13 19.82 21.23 28.79
C LEU A 13 20.14 22.23 29.92
N ARG A 14 20.75 23.37 29.61
CA ARG A 14 20.78 24.53 30.52
C ARG A 14 21.02 25.79 29.74
N SER A 15 19.94 26.34 29.15
CA SER A 15 19.74 27.79 28.97
C SER A 15 18.46 28.06 28.19
N LEU A 16 17.34 28.17 28.87
CA LEU A 16 16.21 28.99 28.44
C LEU A 16 15.43 29.39 29.68
N GLY A 17 15.63 30.62 30.04
CA GLY A 17 14.94 31.32 31.13
C GLY A 17 13.49 31.62 30.74
N PHE A 18 12.72 31.80 31.78
CA PHE A 18 11.29 32.15 31.81
C PHE A 18 10.93 33.40 31.03
N ALA A 19 9.86 33.35 30.22
CA ALA A 19 8.93 34.46 29.99
C ALA A 19 7.58 33.92 29.47
N SER A 20 6.58 34.08 30.34
CA SER A 20 5.15 34.39 30.12
C SER A 20 4.41 33.91 28.85
N GLY A 21 3.41 33.06 29.08
CA GLY A 21 2.05 33.20 28.54
C GLY A 21 1.88 33.16 27.02
N ALA A 22 1.81 31.99 26.44
CA ALA A 22 1.09 31.78 25.19
C ALA A 22 0.38 30.43 25.28
N VAL A 23 -0.93 30.46 25.11
CA VAL A 23 -1.76 29.28 24.94
C VAL A 23 -1.27 28.57 23.71
N ILE A 24 -0.54 27.47 23.88
CA ILE A 24 -0.17 26.59 22.77
C ILE A 24 -1.40 25.74 22.48
N SER A 25 -2.18 26.17 21.47
CA SER A 25 -3.10 25.28 20.78
C SER A 25 -2.24 24.17 20.16
N ALA A 26 -2.35 22.97 20.70
CA ALA A 26 -1.79 21.78 20.08
C ALA A 26 -2.31 21.71 18.64
N PRO A 27 -1.44 21.44 17.63
CA PRO A 27 -1.95 21.12 16.32
C PRO A 27 -2.75 19.83 16.47
N ILE A 28 -4.05 19.92 16.22
CA ILE A 28 -4.87 18.77 15.92
C ILE A 28 -4.24 18.18 14.66
N PHE A 29 -3.49 17.09 14.81
CA PHE A 29 -3.22 16.24 13.66
C PHE A 29 -4.59 15.74 13.20
N ALA A 30 -5.17 16.45 12.26
CA ALA A 30 -6.26 15.94 11.48
C ALA A 30 -5.73 14.61 10.91
N ALA A 31 -6.39 13.52 11.28
CA ALA A 31 -6.25 12.27 10.56
C ALA A 31 -6.39 12.66 9.08
N SER A 32 -5.33 12.43 8.30
CA SER A 32 -5.38 12.64 6.86
C SER A 32 -6.45 11.68 6.38
N SER A 33 -7.68 12.20 6.23
CA SER A 33 -8.68 11.51 5.45
C SER A 33 -8.01 11.27 4.10
N VAL A 34 -7.91 10.03 3.67
CA VAL A 34 -7.62 9.70 2.27
C VAL A 34 -8.54 10.62 1.48
N ALA A 35 -7.96 11.61 0.78
CA ALA A 35 -8.75 12.54 0.02
C ALA A 35 -9.45 11.67 -1.03
N GLN A 36 -10.77 11.54 -0.91
CA GLN A 36 -11.57 10.71 -1.81
C GLN A 36 -11.21 11.13 -3.23
N MET A 37 -10.85 10.15 -4.05
CA MET A 37 -10.75 10.37 -5.49
C MET A 37 -12.02 11.10 -5.89
N SER A 38 -11.87 12.26 -6.54
CA SER A 38 -12.97 13.17 -6.87
C SER A 38 -14.14 12.34 -7.38
N ASN A 39 -15.35 12.56 -6.86
CA ASN A 39 -16.56 11.83 -7.24
C ASN A 39 -16.71 11.81 -8.77
N LYS A 40 -16.00 10.90 -9.42
CA LYS A 40 -16.36 10.47 -10.75
C LYS A 40 -17.70 9.77 -10.56
N PRO A 41 -18.78 10.21 -11.23
CA PRO A 41 -20.07 9.57 -11.05
C PRO A 41 -19.88 8.08 -11.24
N ALA A 42 -20.44 7.29 -10.33
CA ALA A 42 -20.52 5.85 -10.48
C ALA A 42 -20.88 5.54 -11.92
N ALA A 43 -20.06 4.75 -12.61
CA ALA A 43 -20.09 4.59 -14.05
C ALA A 43 -21.50 4.44 -14.57
N GLY A 44 -22.04 5.51 -15.16
CA GLY A 44 -23.25 5.45 -15.92
C GLY A 44 -22.96 4.65 -17.19
N GLN A 45 -23.42 3.42 -17.26
CA GLN A 45 -23.62 2.59 -18.46
C GLN A 45 -22.48 2.45 -19.50
N GLY A 46 -21.23 2.77 -19.15
CA GLY A 46 -20.03 2.35 -19.88
C GLY A 46 -19.25 1.42 -18.95
N GLY A 47 -19.20 0.13 -19.24
CA GLY A 47 -18.54 -0.86 -18.39
C GLY A 47 -17.07 -0.48 -18.18
N CYS A 48 -16.53 -0.74 -17.00
CA CYS A 48 -15.11 -0.73 -16.74
C CYS A 48 -14.45 -1.83 -17.58
N SER A 49 -13.23 -1.58 -18.07
CA SER A 49 -12.49 -2.54 -18.88
C SER A 49 -11.44 -3.21 -18.04
N LEU A 50 -11.29 -4.52 -18.20
CA LEU A 50 -10.22 -5.28 -17.54
C LEU A 50 -8.87 -4.65 -17.88
N VAL A 51 -8.05 -4.42 -16.86
CA VAL A 51 -6.69 -3.92 -17.08
C VAL A 51 -5.89 -4.97 -17.88
N PRO A 52 -5.14 -4.58 -18.91
CA PRO A 52 -4.26 -5.50 -19.63
C PRO A 52 -3.30 -6.20 -18.67
N SER A 53 -3.09 -7.51 -18.89
CA SER A 53 -2.14 -8.29 -18.10
C SER A 53 -0.75 -8.12 -18.67
N GLU A 54 0.18 -7.65 -17.84
CA GLU A 54 1.56 -7.42 -18.18
C GLU A 54 2.50 -8.37 -17.43
N THR A 55 3.72 -8.47 -17.91
CA THR A 55 4.75 -9.19 -17.17
C THR A 55 5.13 -8.40 -15.91
N PRO A 56 5.54 -9.08 -14.81
CA PRO A 56 6.04 -8.39 -13.62
C PRO A 56 7.37 -7.66 -13.90
N GLY A 57 7.88 -7.73 -15.13
CA GLY A 57 9.17 -7.18 -15.51
C GLY A 57 10.35 -8.00 -14.94
N PRO A 58 11.59 -7.52 -15.15
CA PRO A 58 12.79 -8.26 -14.72
C PRO A 58 13.14 -8.04 -13.23
N PHE A 59 12.44 -7.16 -12.52
CA PHE A 59 12.79 -6.74 -11.16
C PHE A 59 11.66 -6.83 -10.12
N PRO A 60 10.80 -7.86 -10.14
CA PRO A 60 9.83 -8.06 -9.07
C PRO A 60 10.57 -8.58 -7.82
N LEU A 61 10.09 -8.18 -6.62
CA LEU A 61 10.44 -8.84 -5.36
C LEU A 61 9.18 -9.49 -4.79
N ASP A 62 9.34 -10.66 -4.20
CA ASP A 62 8.26 -11.24 -3.42
C ASP A 62 8.11 -10.44 -2.11
N LEU A 63 7.00 -9.73 -1.99
CA LEU A 63 6.67 -8.94 -0.82
C LEU A 63 5.71 -9.69 0.14
N SER A 64 5.32 -10.93 -0.19
CA SER A 64 4.20 -11.62 0.45
C SER A 64 4.40 -11.85 1.95
N ASP A 65 5.60 -12.20 2.37
CA ASP A 65 5.90 -12.54 3.77
C ASP A 65 6.58 -11.41 4.53
N ASN A 66 6.80 -10.25 3.89
CA ASN A 66 7.54 -9.15 4.48
C ASN A 66 6.66 -7.94 4.75
N THR A 67 6.23 -7.81 6.00
CA THR A 67 5.38 -6.70 6.46
C THR A 67 6.07 -5.35 6.49
N PHE A 68 7.39 -5.29 6.32
CA PHE A 68 8.14 -4.05 6.13
C PHE A 68 7.60 -3.24 4.94
N PHE A 69 7.11 -3.93 3.90
CA PHE A 69 6.56 -3.29 2.71
C PHE A 69 5.08 -2.86 2.84
N PHE A 70 4.42 -3.14 3.97
CA PHE A 70 3.09 -2.58 4.24
C PHE A 70 3.24 -1.13 4.69
N ARG A 71 3.34 -0.21 3.73
CA ARG A 71 3.64 1.19 3.97
C ARG A 71 3.04 2.09 2.91
N GLN A 72 2.74 3.33 3.29
CA GLN A 72 2.25 4.35 2.37
C GLN A 72 3.41 5.06 1.66
N ASP A 73 4.40 5.54 2.43
CA ASP A 73 5.60 6.16 1.85
C ASP A 73 6.59 5.08 1.43
N ILE A 74 6.80 4.99 0.11
CA ILE A 74 7.72 4.02 -0.50
C ILE A 74 9.04 4.65 -0.93
N THR A 75 9.24 5.96 -0.69
CA THR A 75 10.39 6.70 -1.21
C THR A 75 11.68 6.39 -0.45
N GLU A 76 11.60 6.12 0.84
CA GLU A 76 12.77 5.99 1.74
C GLU A 76 13.73 7.18 1.65
N GLY A 77 13.19 8.37 1.37
CA GLY A 77 13.98 9.59 1.24
C GLY A 77 14.78 9.70 -0.05
N ARG A 78 14.51 8.87 -1.06
CA ARG A 78 15.10 9.04 -2.40
C ARG A 78 14.75 10.41 -2.95
N PRO A 79 15.72 11.10 -3.57
CA PRO A 79 15.45 12.36 -4.27
C PRO A 79 14.50 12.12 -5.43
N GLY A 80 13.58 13.05 -5.67
CA GLY A 80 12.62 12.93 -6.77
C GLY A 80 11.52 13.96 -6.69
N ILE A 81 10.76 14.09 -7.76
CA ILE A 81 9.53 14.89 -7.79
C ILE A 81 8.44 14.06 -7.13
N ARG A 82 7.91 14.57 -6.01
CA ARG A 82 6.92 13.86 -5.21
C ARG A 82 5.64 13.63 -5.99
N VAL A 83 5.15 12.38 -5.94
CA VAL A 83 3.87 11.95 -6.50
C VAL A 83 3.06 11.26 -5.40
N ILE A 84 1.81 11.67 -5.23
CA ILE A 84 0.81 10.93 -4.46
C ILE A 84 0.06 10.06 -5.46
N GLN A 85 0.38 8.77 -5.46
CA GLN A 85 -0.24 7.80 -6.34
C GLN A 85 -1.46 7.19 -5.68
N ARG A 86 -2.62 7.41 -6.27
CA ARG A 86 -3.89 6.82 -5.86
C ARG A 86 -4.33 5.79 -6.87
N MET A 87 -4.82 4.67 -6.36
CA MET A 87 -5.34 3.60 -7.20
C MET A 87 -6.70 3.17 -6.66
N ARG A 88 -7.69 3.10 -7.54
CA ARG A 88 -9.00 2.51 -7.24
C ARG A 88 -9.10 1.16 -7.93
N VAL A 89 -9.37 0.12 -7.17
CA VAL A 89 -9.59 -1.23 -7.68
C VAL A 89 -11.08 -1.51 -7.74
N VAL A 90 -11.55 -1.92 -8.92
CA VAL A 90 -12.95 -2.28 -9.19
C VAL A 90 -13.04 -3.67 -9.82
N GLY A 91 -14.17 -4.33 -9.64
CA GLY A 91 -14.43 -5.62 -10.29
C GLY A 91 -14.98 -5.41 -11.70
N VAL A 92 -14.39 -6.05 -12.71
CA VAL A 92 -14.80 -5.88 -14.11
C VAL A 92 -16.24 -6.32 -14.40
N GLU A 93 -16.80 -7.25 -13.61
CA GLU A 93 -18.16 -7.75 -13.83
C GLU A 93 -19.25 -6.72 -13.51
N ASN A 94 -19.00 -5.76 -12.63
CA ASN A 94 -20.02 -4.80 -12.19
C ASN A 94 -19.50 -3.37 -11.93
N CYS A 95 -18.21 -3.11 -12.14
CA CYS A 95 -17.54 -1.82 -11.90
C CYS A 95 -17.73 -1.28 -10.46
N LEU A 96 -17.96 -2.14 -9.49
CA LEU A 96 -18.04 -1.76 -8.09
C LEU A 96 -16.68 -1.89 -7.41
N PRO A 97 -16.43 -1.12 -6.34
CA PRO A 97 -15.20 -1.20 -5.56
C PRO A 97 -14.88 -2.62 -5.06
N MET A 98 -13.61 -2.94 -4.98
CA MET A 98 -13.12 -4.20 -4.41
C MET A 98 -12.31 -3.89 -3.13
N PRO A 99 -12.95 -3.85 -1.95
CA PRO A 99 -12.27 -3.62 -0.69
C PRO A 99 -11.46 -4.83 -0.23
N ASN A 100 -10.53 -4.58 0.71
CA ASN A 100 -9.68 -5.57 1.35
C ASN A 100 -8.75 -6.36 0.41
N LEU A 101 -8.46 -5.84 -0.77
CA LEU A 101 -7.46 -6.39 -1.68
C LEU A 101 -6.07 -5.83 -1.36
N ARG A 102 -5.08 -6.69 -1.41
CA ARG A 102 -3.69 -6.26 -1.35
C ARG A 102 -3.25 -5.75 -2.72
N VAL A 103 -2.73 -4.53 -2.74
CA VAL A 103 -2.13 -3.90 -3.92
C VAL A 103 -0.66 -3.67 -3.66
N ASN A 104 0.21 -4.36 -4.39
CA ASN A 104 1.64 -4.12 -4.42
C ASN A 104 1.96 -3.13 -5.53
N ILE A 105 2.92 -2.22 -5.30
CA ILE A 105 3.50 -1.39 -6.35
C ILE A 105 5.02 -1.40 -6.29
N TRP A 106 5.68 -1.21 -7.43
CA TRP A 106 7.12 -0.99 -7.51
C TRP A 106 7.51 -0.24 -8.77
N ALA A 107 8.58 0.54 -8.67
CA ALA A 107 9.19 1.28 -9.77
C ALA A 107 10.70 1.42 -9.55
N CYS A 108 11.42 1.88 -10.54
CA CYS A 108 12.78 2.38 -10.39
C CYS A 108 12.78 3.75 -9.70
N ASP A 109 13.95 4.22 -9.27
CA ASP A 109 14.14 5.60 -8.84
C ASP A 109 14.33 6.55 -10.05
N VAL A 110 14.75 7.79 -9.80
CA VAL A 110 14.95 8.80 -10.86
C VAL A 110 16.10 8.48 -11.81
N GLU A 111 17.00 7.59 -11.42
CA GLU A 111 18.17 7.15 -12.21
C GLU A 111 17.86 5.90 -13.05
N GLY A 112 16.66 5.34 -12.91
CA GLY A 112 16.25 4.13 -13.61
C GLY A 112 16.62 2.83 -12.85
N ASP A 113 17.10 2.94 -11.62
CA ASP A 113 17.60 1.83 -10.84
C ASP A 113 16.53 1.22 -9.92
N TYR A 114 16.44 -0.12 -9.91
CA TYR A 114 15.53 -0.84 -9.01
C TYR A 114 16.22 -1.25 -7.72
N SER A 115 15.56 -1.04 -6.60
CA SER A 115 16.00 -1.54 -5.30
C SER A 115 16.02 -3.07 -5.24
N GLY A 116 16.94 -3.63 -4.42
CA GLY A 116 17.00 -5.06 -4.13
C GLY A 116 17.82 -5.88 -5.12
N TYR A 117 18.50 -5.26 -6.10
CA TYR A 117 19.24 -5.97 -7.14
C TYR A 117 20.70 -5.56 -7.20
N SER A 118 21.61 -6.54 -7.19
CA SER A 118 23.07 -6.30 -7.28
C SER A 118 23.49 -5.63 -8.59
N ALA A 119 22.71 -5.80 -9.67
CA ALA A 119 22.98 -5.14 -10.95
C ALA A 119 22.97 -3.61 -10.87
N PHE A 120 22.27 -3.04 -9.89
CA PHE A 120 22.19 -1.59 -9.61
C PHE A 120 22.98 -1.18 -8.36
N GLY A 121 23.74 -2.11 -7.75
CA GLY A 121 24.40 -1.84 -6.47
C GLY A 121 23.42 -1.58 -5.30
N SER A 122 22.17 -1.97 -5.45
CA SER A 122 21.07 -1.71 -4.53
C SER A 122 20.60 -2.95 -3.75
N GLU A 123 21.43 -4.01 -3.71
CA GLU A 123 21.15 -5.22 -2.96
C GLU A 123 20.84 -4.92 -1.50
N GLY A 124 19.71 -5.44 -1.00
CA GLY A 124 19.23 -5.17 0.36
C GLY A 124 18.53 -3.83 0.55
N GLN A 125 18.48 -2.96 -0.46
CA GLN A 125 17.67 -1.75 -0.46
C GLN A 125 16.23 -2.08 -0.86
N THR A 126 15.28 -1.23 -0.46
CA THR A 126 13.84 -1.52 -0.55
C THR A 126 13.00 -0.35 -1.07
N TYR A 127 13.63 0.76 -1.42
CA TYR A 127 12.95 1.96 -1.92
C TYR A 127 12.08 1.67 -3.14
N MET A 128 11.10 2.53 -3.35
CA MET A 128 10.14 2.47 -4.45
C MET A 128 9.38 1.14 -4.54
N ARG A 129 9.16 0.48 -3.39
CA ARG A 129 8.37 -0.75 -3.25
C ARG A 129 7.48 -0.68 -2.03
N GLY A 130 6.25 -1.13 -2.15
CA GLY A 130 5.33 -1.23 -1.03
C GLY A 130 4.02 -1.90 -1.40
N TYR A 131 3.22 -2.18 -0.39
CA TYR A 131 1.84 -2.59 -0.59
C TYR A 131 0.90 -1.92 0.40
N GLN A 132 -0.36 -1.80 0.00
CA GLN A 132 -1.48 -1.34 0.81
C GLN A 132 -2.66 -2.31 0.65
N ILE A 133 -3.63 -2.20 1.54
CA ILE A 133 -4.90 -2.92 1.45
C ILE A 133 -5.98 -1.91 1.07
N THR A 134 -6.76 -2.23 0.03
CA THR A 134 -7.85 -1.35 -0.42
C THR A 134 -8.87 -1.11 0.69
N ASP A 135 -9.33 0.12 0.79
CA ASP A 135 -10.41 0.51 1.70
C ASP A 135 -11.79 0.11 1.17
N ASP A 136 -12.86 0.54 1.85
CA ASP A 136 -14.25 0.22 1.46
C ASP A 136 -14.66 0.78 0.09
N ASN A 137 -13.91 1.75 -0.45
CA ASN A 137 -14.09 2.31 -1.78
C ASN A 137 -13.17 1.66 -2.83
N GLY A 138 -12.41 0.65 -2.45
CA GLY A 138 -11.40 0.03 -3.30
C GLY A 138 -10.14 0.86 -3.45
N ASP A 139 -9.93 1.90 -2.64
CA ASP A 139 -8.87 2.86 -2.79
C ASP A 139 -7.61 2.49 -1.98
N VAL A 140 -6.44 2.74 -2.57
CA VAL A 140 -5.14 2.78 -1.89
C VAL A 140 -4.40 4.06 -2.29
N GLU A 141 -3.53 4.56 -1.42
CA GLU A 141 -2.70 5.73 -1.67
C GLU A 141 -1.26 5.47 -1.27
N PHE A 142 -0.33 5.81 -2.16
CA PHE A 142 1.10 5.72 -1.92
C PHE A 142 1.76 7.09 -2.08
N ILE A 143 2.74 7.36 -1.26
CA ILE A 143 3.68 8.47 -1.44
C ILE A 143 4.89 7.93 -2.18
N SER A 144 5.12 8.45 -3.37
CA SER A 144 6.15 8.02 -4.32
C SER A 144 6.89 9.22 -4.88
N ILE A 145 7.79 8.97 -5.80
CA ILE A 145 8.38 9.97 -6.70
C ILE A 145 8.03 9.60 -8.13
N LEU A 146 8.05 10.57 -9.05
CA LEU A 146 8.01 10.28 -10.48
C LEU A 146 9.29 9.51 -10.82
N PRO A 147 9.20 8.25 -11.29
CA PRO A 147 10.39 7.48 -11.58
C PRO A 147 11.17 8.05 -12.78
N GLY A 148 12.41 7.65 -12.91
CA GLY A 148 13.15 7.78 -14.14
C GLY A 148 12.75 6.75 -15.17
N TRP A 149 13.57 6.62 -16.19
CA TRP A 149 13.41 5.64 -17.25
C TRP A 149 14.69 4.81 -17.41
N TYR A 150 14.59 3.67 -18.07
CA TYR A 150 15.74 2.87 -18.47
C TYR A 150 15.58 2.41 -19.93
N PRO A 151 16.68 2.05 -20.65
CA PRO A 151 16.65 1.77 -22.08
C PRO A 151 15.59 0.73 -22.47
N GLY A 152 14.75 1.09 -23.43
CA GLY A 152 13.71 0.22 -23.96
C GLY A 152 12.36 0.30 -23.24
N ARG A 153 12.20 1.22 -22.29
CA ARG A 153 10.95 1.41 -21.55
C ARG A 153 10.64 2.90 -21.33
N VAL A 154 9.37 3.25 -21.40
CA VAL A 154 8.87 4.55 -20.93
C VAL A 154 8.91 4.64 -19.40
N VAL A 155 8.72 5.84 -18.87
CA VAL A 155 8.45 6.04 -17.44
C VAL A 155 7.18 5.29 -17.04
N HIS A 156 7.29 4.34 -16.09
CA HIS A 156 6.18 3.47 -15.71
C HIS A 156 6.27 3.02 -14.25
N MET A 157 5.17 2.50 -13.74
CA MET A 157 5.09 1.84 -12.45
C MET A 157 4.40 0.49 -12.61
N HIS A 158 4.96 -0.52 -11.99
CA HIS A 158 4.36 -1.83 -11.90
C HIS A 158 3.38 -1.92 -10.74
N PHE A 159 2.38 -2.75 -10.89
CA PHE A 159 1.50 -3.10 -9.78
C PHE A 159 1.03 -4.55 -9.87
N GLN A 160 0.58 -5.06 -8.72
CA GLN A 160 -0.01 -6.37 -8.58
C GLN A 160 -1.17 -6.29 -7.60
N VAL A 161 -2.35 -6.71 -8.04
CA VAL A 161 -3.55 -6.80 -7.21
C VAL A 161 -3.81 -8.26 -6.89
N HIS A 162 -3.74 -8.62 -5.62
CA HIS A 162 -4.06 -9.96 -5.16
C HIS A 162 -5.57 -10.13 -5.04
N VAL A 163 -6.16 -10.70 -6.07
CA VAL A 163 -7.61 -10.93 -6.18
C VAL A 163 -8.04 -12.16 -5.39
N SER A 164 -7.12 -13.12 -5.20
CA SER A 164 -7.29 -14.28 -4.31
C SER A 164 -5.94 -14.75 -3.78
N THR A 165 -5.94 -15.75 -2.92
CA THR A 165 -4.71 -16.37 -2.44
C THR A 165 -3.89 -17.07 -3.53
N SER A 166 -4.51 -17.39 -4.66
CA SER A 166 -3.88 -18.11 -5.78
C SER A 166 -3.82 -17.32 -7.08
N PHE A 167 -4.43 -16.15 -7.14
CA PHE A 167 -4.48 -15.32 -8.34
C PHE A 167 -4.20 -13.85 -8.02
N ALA A 168 -3.28 -13.30 -8.77
CA ALA A 168 -3.00 -11.87 -8.75
C ALA A 168 -3.03 -11.32 -10.18
N ALA A 169 -3.73 -10.18 -10.36
CA ALA A 169 -3.61 -9.40 -11.58
C ALA A 169 -2.28 -8.64 -11.54
N VAL A 170 -1.44 -8.83 -12.55
CA VAL A 170 -0.16 -8.14 -12.69
C VAL A 170 -0.25 -7.23 -13.91
N SER A 171 0.11 -5.98 -13.75
CA SER A 171 0.12 -5.01 -14.83
C SER A 171 1.11 -3.87 -14.55
N GLN A 172 1.12 -2.92 -15.44
CA GLN A 172 1.92 -1.71 -15.37
C GLN A 172 1.04 -0.53 -15.77
N PHE A 173 1.41 0.68 -15.35
CA PHE A 173 0.80 1.90 -15.86
C PHE A 173 1.87 2.95 -16.13
N THR A 174 1.53 3.87 -16.99
CA THR A 174 2.32 5.04 -17.34
C THR A 174 1.51 6.32 -17.13
N TRP A 175 2.12 7.44 -17.35
CA TRP A 175 1.51 8.77 -17.28
C TRP A 175 1.46 9.41 -18.66
N PRO A 176 0.71 10.53 -18.84
CA PRO A 176 0.76 11.31 -20.07
C PRO A 176 2.21 11.66 -20.38
N HIS A 177 2.72 11.17 -21.51
CA HIS A 177 4.15 11.20 -21.80
C HIS A 177 4.71 12.62 -21.82
N GLN A 178 3.98 13.58 -22.41
CA GLN A 178 4.44 14.96 -22.50
C GLN A 178 4.59 15.60 -21.11
N GLU A 179 3.69 15.33 -20.18
CA GLU A 179 3.76 15.83 -18.80
C GLU A 179 4.98 15.27 -18.07
N ALA A 180 5.27 13.98 -18.22
CA ALA A 180 6.47 13.37 -17.65
C ALA A 180 7.75 13.96 -18.24
N VAL A 181 7.79 14.19 -19.55
CA VAL A 181 8.88 14.86 -20.27
C VAL A 181 9.07 16.29 -19.78
N ASP A 182 7.99 17.05 -19.62
CA ASP A 182 8.05 18.45 -19.16
C ASP A 182 8.56 18.52 -17.71
N ILE A 183 8.12 17.61 -16.83
CA ILE A 183 8.61 17.53 -15.46
C ILE A 183 10.12 17.25 -15.45
N ALA A 184 10.58 16.25 -16.18
CA ALA A 184 12.00 15.90 -16.24
C ALA A 184 12.84 17.04 -16.81
N THR A 185 12.37 17.68 -17.88
CA THR A 185 13.05 18.82 -18.53
C THR A 185 13.19 20.03 -17.61
N ASN A 186 12.14 20.31 -16.82
CA ASN A 186 12.12 21.44 -15.89
C ASN A 186 12.88 21.17 -14.59
N ASN A 187 13.26 19.92 -14.34
CA ASN A 187 13.97 19.50 -13.13
C ASN A 187 15.27 18.72 -13.42
N PRO A 188 16.21 19.31 -14.19
CA PRO A 188 17.40 18.58 -14.70
C PRO A 188 18.39 18.17 -13.60
N THR A 189 18.31 18.75 -12.41
CA THR A 189 19.15 18.35 -11.27
C THR A 189 18.62 17.10 -10.57
N ILE A 190 17.35 16.79 -10.73
CA ILE A 190 16.69 15.59 -10.18
C ILE A 190 16.69 14.50 -11.25
N HIS A 191 16.21 14.79 -12.44
CA HIS A 191 16.20 13.87 -13.57
C HIS A 191 17.45 14.10 -14.45
N ALA A 192 18.63 13.72 -13.92
CA ALA A 192 19.92 13.97 -14.58
C ALA A 192 20.09 13.22 -15.90
N GLN A 193 19.35 12.12 -16.11
CA GLN A 193 19.30 11.41 -17.39
C GLN A 193 18.56 12.20 -18.49
N GLY A 194 17.86 13.28 -18.11
CA GLY A 194 16.95 14.00 -18.98
C GLY A 194 15.60 13.31 -19.17
N PRO A 195 14.77 13.89 -20.08
CA PRO A 195 13.43 13.35 -20.35
C PRO A 195 13.50 11.97 -21.02
N ASP A 196 12.42 11.20 -20.84
CA ASP A 196 12.22 9.91 -21.46
C ASP A 196 12.20 10.03 -23.00
N PRO A 197 13.09 9.34 -23.72
CA PRO A 197 13.15 9.40 -25.18
C PRO A 197 12.14 8.48 -25.87
N MET A 198 11.43 7.61 -25.14
CA MET A 198 10.52 6.62 -25.66
C MET A 198 9.07 7.02 -25.38
N THR A 199 8.17 6.78 -26.33
CA THR A 199 6.74 6.99 -26.12
C THR A 199 6.01 5.66 -25.84
N PRO A 200 4.84 5.68 -25.18
CA PRO A 200 4.09 4.44 -24.90
C PRO A 200 3.74 3.62 -26.15
N GLU A 201 3.51 4.26 -27.30
CA GLU A 201 3.13 3.60 -28.55
C GLU A 201 4.22 2.68 -29.13
N VAL A 202 5.46 2.79 -28.65
CA VAL A 202 6.57 1.94 -29.06
C VAL A 202 7.18 1.12 -27.92
N ASP A 203 6.66 1.27 -26.70
CA ASP A 203 7.04 0.45 -25.55
C ASP A 203 6.35 -0.91 -25.61
N GLY A 204 7.11 -2.00 -25.45
CA GLY A 204 6.58 -3.36 -25.61
C GLY A 204 5.47 -3.76 -24.62
N ALA A 205 5.28 -3.03 -23.52
CA ALA A 205 4.20 -3.27 -22.58
C ALA A 205 2.94 -2.43 -22.87
N PHE A 206 3.03 -1.43 -23.76
CA PHE A 206 1.94 -0.50 -24.03
C PHE A 206 1.56 -0.40 -25.51
N ILE A 207 2.31 -1.08 -26.39
CA ILE A 207 2.16 -1.00 -27.84
C ILE A 207 0.82 -1.55 -28.35
N ASP A 208 0.16 -2.40 -27.59
CA ASP A 208 -1.16 -2.99 -27.91
C ASP A 208 -2.33 -2.15 -27.39
N GLY A 209 -2.04 -0.98 -26.80
CA GLY A 209 -2.99 -0.04 -26.22
C GLY A 209 -2.81 0.11 -24.72
N TYR A 210 -2.86 1.34 -24.23
CA TYR A 210 -2.60 1.66 -22.82
C TYR A 210 -3.66 2.56 -22.18
N GLU A 211 -4.81 2.70 -22.79
CA GLU A 211 -5.88 3.58 -22.29
C GLU A 211 -6.35 3.21 -20.89
N HIS A 212 -6.26 1.91 -20.54
CA HIS A 212 -6.60 1.38 -19.20
C HIS A 212 -5.38 1.27 -18.27
N GLN A 213 -4.22 1.72 -18.74
CA GLN A 213 -2.93 1.75 -18.06
C GLN A 213 -2.37 3.18 -17.99
N LEU A 214 -3.20 4.19 -18.24
CA LEU A 214 -2.82 5.59 -18.22
C LEU A 214 -3.34 6.26 -16.96
N ALA A 215 -2.43 6.61 -16.04
CA ALA A 215 -2.75 7.38 -14.85
C ALA A 215 -2.76 8.87 -15.15
N THR A 216 -3.51 9.65 -14.37
CA THR A 216 -3.39 11.13 -14.40
C THR A 216 -2.09 11.58 -13.75
N LEU A 217 -1.65 12.82 -14.04
CA LEU A 217 -0.51 13.45 -13.38
C LEU A 217 -0.77 14.95 -13.27
N ILE A 218 -1.28 15.39 -12.13
CA ILE A 218 -1.77 16.76 -11.95
C ILE A 218 -1.09 17.38 -10.74
N TRP A 219 -0.53 18.59 -10.89
CA TRP A 219 0.05 19.33 -9.78
C TRP A 219 -1.03 19.82 -8.81
N ASP A 220 -0.83 19.57 -7.52
CA ASP A 220 -1.69 20.05 -6.44
C ASP A 220 -0.93 21.10 -5.59
N GLU A 221 -1.42 22.33 -5.62
CA GLU A 221 -0.81 23.47 -4.93
C GLU A 221 -0.88 23.35 -3.40
N VAL A 222 -1.87 22.65 -2.86
CA VAL A 222 -2.03 22.48 -1.42
C VAL A 222 -1.07 21.43 -0.88
N LEU A 223 -0.95 20.31 -1.61
CA LEU A 223 -0.10 19.19 -1.26
C LEU A 223 1.36 19.40 -1.68
N GLN A 224 1.63 20.43 -2.51
CA GLN A 224 2.95 20.69 -3.11
C GLN A 224 3.57 19.42 -3.72
N SER A 225 2.74 18.71 -4.48
CA SER A 225 3.10 17.43 -5.12
C SER A 225 2.22 17.17 -6.33
N TYR A 226 2.66 16.31 -7.20
CA TYR A 226 1.75 15.76 -8.20
C TYR A 226 0.81 14.73 -7.55
N VAL A 227 -0.44 14.73 -7.99
CA VAL A 227 -1.43 13.70 -7.69
C VAL A 227 -1.66 12.90 -8.96
N SER A 228 -1.57 11.60 -8.82
CA SER A 228 -1.74 10.62 -9.89
C SER A 228 -2.87 9.68 -9.51
N ASP A 229 -3.90 9.63 -10.33
CA ASP A 229 -5.08 8.78 -10.11
C ASP A 229 -5.19 7.75 -11.24
N ILE A 230 -5.45 6.49 -10.87
CA ILE A 230 -5.78 5.43 -11.83
C ILE A 230 -6.88 4.53 -11.27
N GLU A 231 -7.86 4.17 -12.11
CA GLU A 231 -8.83 3.13 -11.81
C GLU A 231 -8.41 1.84 -12.52
N VAL A 232 -8.33 0.75 -11.77
CA VAL A 232 -7.87 -0.55 -12.23
C VAL A 232 -9.01 -1.55 -12.08
N ALA A 233 -9.55 -2.04 -13.20
CA ALA A 233 -10.54 -3.10 -13.16
C ALA A 233 -9.85 -4.46 -13.24
N VAL A 234 -10.16 -5.34 -12.29
CA VAL A 234 -9.64 -6.71 -12.22
C VAL A 234 -10.76 -7.73 -12.30
N GLU A 235 -10.43 -8.99 -12.53
CA GLU A 235 -11.43 -10.06 -12.60
C GLU A 235 -12.27 -10.15 -11.32
N GLY A 236 -13.55 -10.43 -11.49
CA GLY A 236 -14.54 -10.58 -10.44
C GLY A 236 -15.50 -9.42 -10.33
N ALA A 237 -16.44 -9.54 -9.40
CA ALA A 237 -17.42 -8.52 -9.08
C ALA A 237 -17.01 -7.78 -7.81
N GLY A 238 -16.95 -6.47 -7.87
CA GLY A 238 -16.85 -5.64 -6.69
C GLY A 238 -18.13 -5.68 -5.85
N VAL A 239 -18.06 -5.28 -4.61
CA VAL A 239 -19.19 -5.29 -3.68
C VAL A 239 -19.09 -4.12 -2.71
N ASN A 240 -20.23 -3.60 -2.31
CA ASN A 240 -20.28 -2.68 -1.20
C ASN A 240 -20.05 -3.44 0.11
N GLY A 241 -18.86 -3.31 0.67
CA GLY A 241 -18.56 -3.76 2.03
C GLY A 241 -18.00 -5.17 2.22
N VAL A 242 -17.80 -5.96 1.14
CA VAL A 242 -17.16 -7.29 1.24
C VAL A 242 -16.15 -7.48 0.10
N GLY A 243 -14.86 -7.48 0.43
CA GLY A 243 -13.78 -7.70 -0.54
C GLY A 243 -13.75 -9.11 -1.12
N TYR A 244 -13.09 -9.27 -2.26
CA TYR A 244 -12.97 -10.57 -2.91
C TYR A 244 -12.27 -11.61 -2.02
N LEU A 245 -11.21 -11.20 -1.31
CA LEU A 245 -10.51 -12.10 -0.38
C LEU A 245 -11.41 -12.55 0.77
N GLU A 246 -12.29 -11.68 1.29
CA GLU A 246 -13.30 -12.07 2.27
C GLU A 246 -14.27 -13.10 1.72
N ARG A 247 -14.68 -12.98 0.45
CA ARG A 247 -15.56 -13.98 -0.19
C ARG A 247 -14.88 -15.32 -0.41
N GLU A 248 -13.60 -15.32 -0.78
CA GLU A 248 -12.82 -16.55 -0.89
C GLU A 248 -12.56 -17.14 0.50
N ALA A 249 -12.25 -16.32 1.50
CA ALA A 249 -12.12 -16.75 2.88
C ALA A 249 -13.44 -17.26 3.45
N ALA A 250 -14.58 -16.64 3.10
CA ALA A 250 -15.91 -17.06 3.55
C ALA A 250 -16.28 -18.49 3.10
N LYS A 251 -15.58 -19.07 2.15
CA LYS A 251 -15.70 -20.50 1.76
C LYS A 251 -15.02 -21.44 2.77
N VAL A 252 -14.20 -20.92 3.67
CA VAL A 252 -13.40 -21.66 4.65
C VAL A 252 -13.72 -21.20 6.08
N PHE A 253 -13.87 -19.89 6.25
CA PHE A 253 -14.21 -19.28 7.54
C PHE A 253 -14.96 -17.95 7.33
N SER A 254 -15.52 -17.41 8.39
CA SER A 254 -16.00 -16.02 8.44
C SER A 254 -15.40 -15.29 9.63
N LEU A 255 -15.00 -14.03 9.41
CA LEU A 255 -14.38 -13.16 10.40
C LEU A 255 -15.27 -11.95 10.65
N GLY A 256 -15.69 -11.77 11.90
CA GLY A 256 -16.45 -10.58 12.31
C GLY A 256 -15.55 -9.38 12.57
N ASP A 257 -16.16 -8.21 12.70
CA ASP A 257 -15.42 -7.00 13.04
C ASP A 257 -14.97 -6.99 14.51
N PRO A 258 -13.84 -6.36 14.81
CA PRO A 258 -13.41 -6.12 16.18
C PRO A 258 -14.47 -5.35 16.98
N THR A 259 -14.95 -5.93 18.07
CA THR A 259 -16.04 -5.37 18.86
C THR A 259 -15.72 -5.41 20.35
N PRO A 260 -15.84 -4.27 21.08
CA PRO A 260 -16.03 -2.91 20.56
C PRO A 260 -14.83 -2.36 19.78
N ASN A 261 -15.08 -1.39 18.91
CA ASN A 261 -14.07 -0.61 18.20
C ASN A 261 -14.41 0.89 18.36
N PRO A 262 -13.57 1.75 18.96
CA PRO A 262 -12.19 1.48 19.43
C PRO A 262 -12.09 0.39 20.49
N LEU A 263 -10.91 -0.28 20.53
CA LEU A 263 -10.69 -1.42 21.41
C LEU A 263 -10.78 -1.07 22.90
N SER A 264 -11.34 -1.99 23.66
CA SER A 264 -11.37 -2.00 25.12
C SER A 264 -10.67 -3.24 25.67
N LEU A 265 -10.67 -3.39 27.00
CA LEU A 265 -10.14 -4.59 27.65
C LEU A 265 -10.90 -5.89 27.32
N HIS A 266 -12.09 -5.77 26.78
CA HIS A 266 -12.97 -6.90 26.46
C HIS A 266 -13.26 -7.04 24.97
N SER A 267 -12.47 -6.35 24.11
CA SER A 267 -12.66 -6.45 22.68
C SER A 267 -12.23 -7.83 22.16
N ASN A 268 -12.97 -8.30 21.19
CA ASN A 268 -12.71 -9.56 20.51
C ASN A 268 -13.13 -9.50 19.04
N VAL A 269 -12.68 -10.49 18.29
CA VAL A 269 -13.09 -10.77 16.92
C VAL A 269 -13.72 -12.16 16.90
N SER A 270 -14.92 -12.27 16.35
CA SER A 270 -15.55 -13.57 16.14
C SER A 270 -14.96 -14.26 14.90
N LEU A 271 -14.63 -15.52 15.02
CA LEU A 271 -14.18 -16.39 13.94
C LEU A 271 -15.10 -17.61 13.89
N ASN A 272 -15.66 -17.89 12.73
CA ASN A 272 -16.38 -19.16 12.49
C ASN A 272 -15.62 -19.97 11.45
N LEU A 273 -15.13 -21.14 11.83
CA LEU A 273 -14.43 -22.09 10.95
C LEU A 273 -15.43 -23.11 10.41
N LEU A 274 -15.36 -23.34 9.09
CA LEU A 274 -16.21 -24.36 8.42
C LEU A 274 -15.59 -25.77 8.45
N ALA A 275 -14.32 -25.86 8.86
CA ALA A 275 -13.60 -27.11 9.09
C ALA A 275 -12.45 -26.88 10.08
N SER A 276 -12.00 -27.96 10.74
CA SER A 276 -10.80 -27.89 11.60
C SER A 276 -9.59 -27.41 10.77
N SER A 277 -8.92 -26.35 11.26
CA SER A 277 -7.87 -25.64 10.52
C SER A 277 -6.80 -25.09 11.45
N ASP A 278 -5.56 -24.96 10.96
CA ASP A 278 -4.53 -24.23 11.70
C ASP A 278 -4.72 -22.72 11.50
N VAL A 279 -4.66 -21.98 12.61
CA VAL A 279 -4.96 -20.56 12.63
C VAL A 279 -3.80 -19.80 13.26
N ASP A 280 -3.39 -18.73 12.62
CA ASP A 280 -2.50 -17.72 13.19
C ASP A 280 -3.07 -16.30 13.00
N VAL A 281 -2.64 -15.38 13.84
CA VAL A 281 -3.09 -14.00 13.82
C VAL A 281 -1.90 -13.05 13.92
N SER A 282 -1.99 -11.94 13.21
CA SER A 282 -1.02 -10.86 13.25
C SER A 282 -1.71 -9.51 13.40
N ILE A 283 -1.04 -8.55 14.03
CA ILE A 283 -1.50 -7.16 14.10
C ILE A 283 -0.39 -6.27 13.52
N TYR A 284 -0.80 -5.37 12.65
CA TYR A 284 0.08 -4.41 12.00
C TYR A 284 -0.33 -2.99 12.39
N ALA A 285 0.65 -2.16 12.72
CA ALA A 285 0.44 -0.71 12.74
C ALA A 285 0.19 -0.21 11.31
N ILE A 286 -0.47 0.94 11.18
CA ILE A 286 -0.72 1.56 9.86
C ILE A 286 0.57 1.85 9.06
N SER A 287 1.73 1.91 9.74
CA SER A 287 3.04 2.00 9.10
C SER A 287 3.54 0.69 8.46
N GLY A 288 2.76 -0.38 8.51
CA GLY A 288 3.10 -1.72 8.03
C GLY A 288 3.95 -2.55 8.98
N ARG A 289 4.41 -1.98 10.09
CA ARG A 289 5.20 -2.74 11.07
C ARG A 289 4.32 -3.72 11.83
N ARG A 290 4.65 -5.02 11.78
CA ARG A 290 4.01 -6.03 12.60
C ARG A 290 4.32 -5.77 14.07
N VAL A 291 3.31 -5.61 14.89
CA VAL A 291 3.41 -5.29 16.32
C VAL A 291 3.03 -6.47 17.21
N TYR A 292 2.31 -7.45 16.66
CA TYR A 292 1.90 -8.65 17.38
C TYR A 292 1.74 -9.82 16.41
N GLU A 293 2.06 -11.02 16.87
CA GLU A 293 1.86 -12.28 16.15
C GLU A 293 1.60 -13.39 17.17
N LYS A 294 0.70 -14.28 16.83
CA LYS A 294 0.39 -15.46 17.65
C LYS A 294 -0.14 -16.59 16.81
N ALA A 295 0.51 -17.75 16.86
CA ALA A 295 -0.08 -19.00 16.39
C ALA A 295 -1.12 -19.46 17.40
N LEU A 296 -2.36 -19.64 16.94
CA LEU A 296 -3.45 -20.21 17.76
C LEU A 296 -3.46 -21.73 17.67
N GLY A 297 -2.74 -22.31 16.69
CA GLY A 297 -2.67 -23.73 16.42
C GLY A 297 -3.92 -24.26 15.75
N THR A 298 -4.12 -25.57 15.79
CA THR A 298 -5.29 -26.23 15.20
C THR A 298 -6.55 -25.92 16.03
N MET A 299 -7.49 -25.22 15.40
CA MET A 299 -8.80 -24.90 15.94
C MET A 299 -9.86 -25.77 15.29
N GLN A 300 -10.85 -26.22 16.10
CA GLN A 300 -11.92 -27.08 15.59
C GLN A 300 -12.93 -26.29 14.78
N GLU A 301 -13.73 -26.96 13.95
CA GLU A 301 -14.90 -26.39 13.30
C GLU A 301 -15.81 -25.69 14.32
N GLY A 302 -16.40 -24.55 13.94
CA GLY A 302 -17.37 -23.80 14.74
C GLY A 302 -16.94 -22.38 15.09
N ASN A 303 -17.66 -21.81 16.06
CA ASN A 303 -17.50 -20.40 16.46
C ASN A 303 -16.44 -20.25 17.56
N HIS A 304 -15.55 -19.30 17.35
CA HIS A 304 -14.47 -18.94 18.27
C HIS A 304 -14.48 -17.43 18.52
N GLN A 305 -13.88 -17.02 19.66
CA GLN A 305 -13.65 -15.61 20.00
C GLN A 305 -12.16 -15.39 20.17
N ILE A 306 -11.60 -14.51 19.37
CA ILE A 306 -10.19 -14.14 19.43
C ILE A 306 -10.09 -12.82 20.19
N ALA A 307 -9.46 -12.85 21.36
CA ALA A 307 -9.32 -11.65 22.18
C ALA A 307 -8.37 -10.63 21.57
N LEU A 308 -8.84 -9.38 21.47
CA LEU A 308 -8.06 -8.21 21.10
C LEU A 308 -7.98 -7.28 22.31
N GLN A 309 -6.91 -7.40 23.07
CA GLN A 309 -6.71 -6.65 24.32
C GLN A 309 -5.47 -5.79 24.20
N PRO A 310 -5.60 -4.46 24.04
CA PRO A 310 -4.46 -3.56 23.78
C PRO A 310 -3.31 -3.72 24.78
N GLY A 311 -3.63 -3.90 26.06
CA GLY A 311 -2.63 -4.10 27.12
C GLY A 311 -1.85 -5.41 26.97
N SER A 312 -2.53 -6.51 26.65
CA SER A 312 -1.89 -7.82 26.47
C SER A 312 -1.02 -7.88 25.22
N GLN A 313 -1.42 -7.16 24.16
CA GLN A 313 -0.70 -7.06 22.89
C GLN A 313 0.27 -5.87 22.84
N LYS A 314 0.36 -5.08 23.93
CA LYS A 314 1.23 -3.90 24.07
C LYS A 314 1.02 -2.87 22.95
N LEU A 315 -0.22 -2.64 22.56
CA LEU A 315 -0.58 -1.68 21.51
C LEU A 315 -0.67 -0.27 22.11
N ALA A 316 0.01 0.69 21.49
CA ALA A 316 -0.13 2.11 21.79
C ALA A 316 -1.41 2.66 21.13
N PRO A 317 -1.90 3.86 21.55
CA PRO A 317 -2.98 4.52 20.84
C PRO A 317 -2.67 4.68 19.35
N GLY A 318 -3.63 4.36 18.48
CA GLY A 318 -3.46 4.43 17.03
C GLY A 318 -4.38 3.50 16.25
N ALA A 319 -4.26 3.54 14.93
CA ALA A 319 -4.96 2.67 14.00
C ALA A 319 -4.11 1.44 13.66
N TYR A 320 -4.78 0.30 13.52
CA TYR A 320 -4.16 -1.00 13.30
C TYR A 320 -4.96 -1.85 12.33
N VAL A 321 -4.29 -2.85 11.76
CA VAL A 321 -4.89 -3.92 10.96
C VAL A 321 -4.68 -5.25 11.68
N PHE A 322 -5.77 -5.94 11.95
CA PHE A 322 -5.79 -7.33 12.40
C PHE A 322 -5.84 -8.22 11.17
N GLN A 323 -4.93 -9.15 11.06
CA GLN A 323 -4.91 -10.18 10.00
C GLN A 323 -5.05 -11.55 10.64
N ILE A 324 -5.89 -12.39 10.04
CA ILE A 324 -5.98 -13.81 10.36
C ILE A 324 -5.53 -14.62 9.15
N ASN A 325 -4.79 -15.70 9.39
CA ASN A 325 -4.47 -16.71 8.39
C ASN A 325 -5.05 -18.04 8.86
N VAL A 326 -5.73 -18.72 7.95
CA VAL A 326 -6.35 -20.02 8.17
C VAL A 326 -5.80 -21.00 7.14
N LEU A 327 -5.01 -21.97 7.58
CA LEU A 327 -4.52 -23.04 6.72
C LEU A 327 -5.56 -24.15 6.67
N SER A 328 -6.20 -24.31 5.52
CA SER A 328 -7.19 -25.35 5.27
C SER A 328 -6.87 -26.06 3.95
N SER A 329 -6.92 -27.40 3.97
CA SER A 329 -6.65 -28.23 2.77
C SER A 329 -5.33 -27.90 2.06
N GLY A 330 -4.29 -27.53 2.83
CA GLY A 330 -2.96 -27.19 2.30
C GLY A 330 -2.86 -25.80 1.65
N ARG A 331 -3.88 -24.96 1.82
CA ARG A 331 -3.89 -23.55 1.35
C ARG A 331 -4.09 -22.61 2.51
N VAL A 332 -3.40 -21.47 2.46
CA VAL A 332 -3.58 -20.38 3.41
C VAL A 332 -4.65 -19.44 2.86
N HIS A 333 -5.69 -19.23 3.65
CA HIS A 333 -6.73 -18.23 3.41
C HIS A 333 -6.56 -17.14 4.45
N HIS A 334 -6.71 -15.88 4.08
CA HIS A 334 -6.56 -14.76 5.01
C HIS A 334 -7.70 -13.75 4.87
N ASP A 335 -7.95 -13.03 5.94
CA ASP A 335 -8.84 -11.89 6.01
C ASP A 335 -8.26 -10.85 6.96
N VAL A 336 -8.64 -9.60 6.79
CA VAL A 336 -8.15 -8.46 7.55
C VAL A 336 -9.30 -7.62 8.09
N LYS A 337 -9.13 -7.07 9.30
CA LYS A 337 -10.08 -6.12 9.90
C LYS A 337 -9.31 -4.94 10.48
N ARG A 338 -9.87 -3.74 10.34
CA ARG A 338 -9.28 -2.52 10.89
C ARG A 338 -9.85 -2.23 12.27
N PHE A 339 -9.01 -1.68 13.14
CA PHE A 339 -9.45 -1.23 14.46
C PHE A 339 -8.61 -0.07 14.98
N VAL A 340 -9.11 0.58 16.02
CA VAL A 340 -8.48 1.72 16.68
C VAL A 340 -8.25 1.41 18.15
N VAL A 341 -7.11 1.83 18.70
CA VAL A 341 -6.77 1.85 20.12
C VAL A 341 -6.75 3.31 20.56
N ASN A 342 -7.50 3.64 21.64
CA ASN A 342 -7.52 4.97 22.24
C ASN A 342 -6.37 5.18 23.24
#